data_0bb88db66749d0186063336123d42ca9
#
_entry.id   0bb88db66749d0186063336123d42ca9
#
_cell.length_a   1.000
_cell.length_b   1.000
_cell.length_c   1.000
_cell.angle_alpha   90.00
_cell.angle_beta   90.00
_cell.angle_gamma   90.00
#
_symmetry.space_group_name_H-M   'P 1'
#
loop_
_entity.id
_entity.type
_entity.pdbx_description
1 polymer ?
#
loop_
_entity_poly.entity_id
_entity_poly.type
_entity_poly.pdbx_seq_one_letter_code
_entity_poly.pdbx_strand_id
1 'polypeptide(L)'
;MTHTLLRRGLLALGGAFAASSTAQAQGGGAMTRIDFEAAATGTLPPGVTGALTGSGGPVAWTIVEDPTAPAGPKVLAQTSTDKTDYRFPLAIFEAPVAADIDVAVRFKPVGGAVDRAAGIAVRLSDPNNYYVVRANALEDNVRLYQMVGGRRSQFAGADAKVPSGKWQELRLIARGSRFEVFLDGKSLYSAADTAITAAGRVALWTKADSVTHFDDLRILTL
;
A
#
# COMPACT_ATOMS: atom_id res chain seq x y z
N MET A 1 75.23 60.78 -10.47
CA MET A 1 74.74 60.47 -9.13
C MET A 1 73.30 60.07 -9.30
N THR A 2 73.02 58.77 -9.39
CA THR A 2 71.70 58.27 -9.74
C THR A 2 71.29 57.19 -8.69
N HIS A 3 70.34 57.54 -7.88
CA HIS A 3 69.78 56.63 -6.87
C HIS A 3 68.69 55.71 -7.49
N THR A 4 68.95 54.43 -7.45
CA THR A 4 68.01 53.41 -7.89
C THR A 4 67.18 52.92 -6.68
N LEU A 5 65.85 53.12 -6.70
CA LEU A 5 64.92 52.62 -5.70
C LEU A 5 64.43 51.23 -6.07
N LEU A 6 64.72 50.23 -5.24
CA LEU A 6 64.15 48.88 -5.33
C LEU A 6 62.71 48.90 -4.82
N ARG A 7 61.75 48.49 -5.66
CA ARG A 7 60.39 48.16 -5.24
C ARG A 7 60.30 46.65 -4.90
N ARG A 8 60.01 46.39 -3.64
CA ARG A 8 59.65 45.05 -3.17
C ARG A 8 58.20 44.74 -3.56
N GLY A 9 58.00 43.74 -4.40
CA GLY A 9 56.64 43.19 -4.69
C GLY A 9 56.21 42.26 -3.59
N LEU A 10 55.00 42.49 -3.08
CA LEU A 10 54.32 41.64 -2.13
C LEU A 10 53.50 40.64 -2.92
N LEU A 11 53.86 39.34 -2.87
CA LEU A 11 52.97 38.24 -3.37
C LEU A 11 51.89 37.95 -2.33
N ALA A 12 50.63 38.18 -2.70
CA ALA A 12 49.49 37.71 -1.95
C ALA A 12 49.14 36.28 -2.42
N LEU A 13 49.32 35.27 -1.57
CA LEU A 13 48.77 33.93 -1.77
C LEU A 13 47.28 33.99 -1.48
N GLY A 14 46.46 33.92 -2.53
CA GLY A 14 45.02 33.68 -2.42
C GLY A 14 44.77 32.21 -2.21
N GLY A 15 44.42 31.79 -0.99
CA GLY A 15 43.93 30.45 -0.71
C GLY A 15 42.49 30.26 -1.20
N ALA A 16 42.30 29.43 -2.22
CA ALA A 16 40.99 29.02 -2.65
C ALA A 16 40.42 27.98 -1.67
N PHE A 17 39.43 28.38 -0.88
CA PHE A 17 38.62 27.42 -0.11
C PHE A 17 37.68 26.70 -1.08
N ALA A 18 37.97 25.44 -1.36
CA ALA A 18 37.03 24.55 -2.04
C ALA A 18 35.93 24.14 -1.03
N ALA A 19 34.76 24.73 -1.16
CA ALA A 19 33.57 24.27 -0.44
C ALA A 19 33.13 22.96 -1.06
N SER A 20 33.42 21.83 -0.39
CA SER A 20 32.86 20.53 -0.73
C SER A 20 31.38 20.52 -0.31
N SER A 21 30.48 20.76 -1.25
CA SER A 21 29.07 20.53 -1.07
C SER A 21 28.83 19.02 -1.09
N THR A 22 28.67 18.39 0.08
CA THR A 22 28.08 17.06 0.20
C THR A 22 26.62 17.17 -0.19
N ALA A 23 26.29 16.79 -1.41
CA ALA A 23 24.91 16.53 -1.81
C ALA A 23 24.41 15.36 -0.98
N GLN A 24 23.60 15.61 0.04
CA GLN A 24 22.79 14.59 0.66
C GLN A 24 21.77 14.14 -0.39
N ALA A 25 21.93 12.91 -0.89
CA ALA A 25 20.90 12.23 -1.63
C ALA A 25 19.68 12.10 -0.68
N GLN A 26 18.68 12.92 -0.87
CA GLN A 26 17.35 12.69 -0.30
C GLN A 26 16.86 11.41 -0.95
N GLY A 27 16.86 10.30 -0.19
CA GLY A 27 16.27 9.03 -0.58
C GLY A 27 14.75 9.19 -0.73
N GLY A 28 14.33 9.75 -1.85
CA GLY A 28 12.93 9.71 -2.26
C GLY A 28 12.61 8.27 -2.65
N GLY A 29 11.73 7.59 -1.88
CA GLY A 29 11.27 6.25 -2.19
C GLY A 29 10.63 6.19 -3.59
N ALA A 30 10.70 5.02 -4.23
CA ALA A 30 10.08 4.81 -5.54
C ALA A 30 8.56 4.75 -5.40
N MET A 31 7.84 5.58 -6.17
CA MET A 31 6.38 5.57 -6.27
C MET A 31 5.95 4.68 -7.43
N THR A 32 5.12 3.69 -7.15
CA THR A 32 4.42 2.89 -8.16
C THR A 32 2.93 3.24 -8.13
N ARG A 33 2.33 3.50 -9.29
CA ARG A 33 0.89 3.71 -9.45
C ARG A 33 0.33 2.69 -10.44
N ILE A 34 -0.79 2.07 -10.09
CA ILE A 34 -1.48 1.06 -10.91
C ILE A 34 -2.96 1.46 -11.02
N ASP A 35 -3.39 1.80 -12.22
CA ASP A 35 -4.77 2.21 -12.56
C ASP A 35 -5.56 1.13 -13.30
N PHE A 36 -4.95 -0.02 -13.55
CA PHE A 36 -5.51 -1.20 -14.22
C PHE A 36 -5.94 -1.01 -15.68
N GLU A 37 -5.83 0.17 -16.28
CA GLU A 37 -6.33 0.50 -17.63
C GLU A 37 -5.66 -0.30 -18.75
N ALA A 38 -4.38 -0.66 -18.58
CA ALA A 38 -3.64 -1.46 -19.56
C ALA A 38 -4.00 -2.95 -19.57
N ALA A 39 -4.72 -3.44 -18.54
CA ALA A 39 -5.05 -4.85 -18.41
C ALA A 39 -6.29 -5.24 -19.24
N ALA A 40 -6.35 -6.50 -19.67
CA ALA A 40 -7.52 -7.01 -20.40
C ALA A 40 -8.65 -7.37 -19.41
N THR A 41 -9.88 -6.98 -19.75
CA THR A 41 -11.08 -7.39 -19.00
C THR A 41 -11.21 -8.93 -18.96
N GLY A 42 -11.62 -9.48 -17.84
CA GLY A 42 -11.76 -10.93 -17.62
C GLY A 42 -10.47 -11.64 -17.22
N THR A 43 -9.35 -10.94 -17.05
CA THR A 43 -8.06 -11.52 -16.66
C THR A 43 -7.49 -10.87 -15.41
N LEU A 44 -6.48 -11.49 -14.79
CA LEU A 44 -5.61 -10.83 -13.81
C LEU A 44 -4.58 -9.97 -14.54
N PRO A 45 -4.20 -8.80 -14.01
CA PRO A 45 -3.11 -8.00 -14.55
C PRO A 45 -1.77 -8.76 -14.50
N PRO A 46 -0.84 -8.53 -15.46
CA PRO A 46 0.53 -9.01 -15.33
C PRO A 46 1.18 -8.55 -14.02
N GLY A 47 1.98 -9.43 -13.39
CA GLY A 47 2.62 -9.15 -12.10
C GLY A 47 1.68 -9.21 -10.89
N VAL A 48 0.46 -9.73 -11.07
CA VAL A 48 -0.51 -9.98 -9.98
C VAL A 48 -0.86 -11.47 -9.93
N THR A 49 -0.82 -12.05 -8.72
CA THR A 49 -1.14 -13.46 -8.47
C THR A 49 -2.30 -13.57 -7.49
N GLY A 50 -3.29 -14.40 -7.79
CA GLY A 50 -4.37 -14.72 -6.86
C GLY A 50 -3.93 -15.75 -5.82
N ALA A 51 -4.24 -15.54 -4.54
CA ALA A 51 -3.99 -16.51 -3.47
C ALA A 51 -5.13 -16.49 -2.44
N LEU A 52 -5.15 -17.49 -1.57
CA LEU A 52 -6.15 -17.65 -0.52
C LEU A 52 -5.46 -17.92 0.82
N THR A 53 -5.84 -17.17 1.87
CA THR A 53 -5.63 -17.58 3.26
C THR A 53 -6.93 -18.20 3.77
N GLY A 54 -6.82 -19.27 4.54
CA GLY A 54 -7.96 -19.97 5.11
C GLY A 54 -8.50 -21.06 4.20
N SER A 55 -9.82 -21.14 4.05
CA SER A 55 -10.52 -22.22 3.34
C SER A 55 -11.58 -21.68 2.38
N GLY A 56 -12.34 -22.58 1.75
CA GLY A 56 -13.38 -22.25 0.77
C GLY A 56 -12.95 -22.48 -0.67
N GLY A 57 -13.76 -22.03 -1.61
CA GLY A 57 -13.53 -22.18 -3.05
C GLY A 57 -12.44 -21.25 -3.58
N PRO A 58 -12.09 -21.38 -4.87
CA PRO A 58 -11.04 -20.59 -5.49
C PRO A 58 -11.33 -19.08 -5.44
N VAL A 59 -10.28 -18.29 -5.40
CA VAL A 59 -10.39 -16.82 -5.53
C VAL A 59 -10.80 -16.44 -6.95
N ALA A 60 -11.51 -15.32 -7.10
CA ALA A 60 -11.98 -14.83 -8.39
C ALA A 60 -11.60 -13.34 -8.55
N TRP A 61 -10.31 -13.09 -8.73
CA TRP A 61 -9.78 -11.78 -9.04
C TRP A 61 -9.75 -11.59 -10.56
N THR A 62 -10.27 -10.48 -11.04
CA THR A 62 -10.35 -10.20 -12.48
C THR A 62 -10.51 -8.69 -12.74
N ILE A 63 -10.14 -8.25 -13.93
CA ILE A 63 -10.45 -6.90 -14.41
C ILE A 63 -11.91 -6.87 -14.86
N VAL A 64 -12.65 -5.89 -14.36
CA VAL A 64 -14.01 -5.57 -14.81
C VAL A 64 -14.13 -4.09 -15.18
N GLU A 65 -15.22 -3.73 -15.88
CA GLU A 65 -15.54 -2.33 -16.13
C GLU A 65 -16.42 -1.76 -15.03
N ASP A 66 -16.08 -0.56 -14.55
CA ASP A 66 -16.87 0.25 -13.65
C ASP A 66 -16.79 1.72 -14.10
N PRO A 67 -17.80 2.25 -14.80
CA PRO A 67 -17.75 3.60 -15.35
C PRO A 67 -17.73 4.71 -14.27
N THR A 68 -17.87 4.34 -13.00
CA THR A 68 -17.77 5.28 -11.88
C THR A 68 -16.38 5.27 -11.22
N ALA A 69 -15.44 4.50 -11.74
CA ALA A 69 -14.11 4.38 -11.18
C ALA A 69 -13.29 5.68 -11.31
N PRO A 70 -12.43 6.00 -10.34
CA PRO A 70 -11.77 7.30 -10.28
C PRO A 70 -10.57 7.47 -11.22
N ALA A 71 -9.94 6.39 -11.70
CA ALA A 71 -8.74 6.47 -12.53
C ALA A 71 -8.93 5.90 -13.94
N GLY A 72 -10.18 5.67 -14.35
CA GLY A 72 -10.56 5.09 -15.64
C GLY A 72 -11.57 3.95 -15.46
N PRO A 73 -12.20 3.44 -16.54
CA PRO A 73 -13.30 2.50 -16.40
C PRO A 73 -12.90 1.09 -15.95
N LYS A 74 -11.62 0.72 -15.98
CA LYS A 74 -11.18 -0.62 -15.61
C LYS A 74 -10.72 -0.69 -14.16
N VAL A 75 -11.17 -1.71 -13.44
CA VAL A 75 -10.87 -1.91 -12.03
C VAL A 75 -10.48 -3.37 -11.76
N LEU A 76 -9.66 -3.60 -10.75
CA LEU A 76 -9.43 -4.95 -10.24
C LEU A 76 -10.55 -5.31 -9.26
N ALA A 77 -11.29 -6.39 -9.53
CA ALA A 77 -12.40 -6.84 -8.72
C ALA A 77 -12.17 -8.24 -8.14
N GLN A 78 -12.54 -8.43 -6.88
CA GLN A 78 -12.83 -9.75 -6.32
C GLN A 78 -14.33 -9.99 -6.52
N THR A 79 -14.69 -11.08 -7.23
CA THR A 79 -16.07 -11.34 -7.68
C THR A 79 -16.68 -12.61 -7.12
N SER A 80 -15.92 -13.46 -6.40
CA SER A 80 -16.43 -14.65 -5.75
C SER A 80 -17.43 -14.30 -4.64
N THR A 81 -18.54 -15.00 -4.61
CA THR A 81 -19.59 -14.90 -3.58
C THR A 81 -19.58 -16.08 -2.59
N ASP A 82 -18.43 -16.75 -2.46
CA ASP A 82 -18.25 -17.86 -1.52
C ASP A 82 -18.35 -17.36 -0.07
N LYS A 83 -19.31 -17.92 0.68
CA LYS A 83 -19.70 -17.49 2.02
C LYS A 83 -18.87 -18.10 3.16
N THR A 84 -17.80 -18.83 2.84
CA THR A 84 -16.91 -19.38 3.87
C THR A 84 -16.33 -18.26 4.71
N ASP A 85 -16.60 -18.22 6.01
CA ASP A 85 -16.26 -17.08 6.87
C ASP A 85 -14.73 -16.90 7.01
N TYR A 86 -13.95 -17.97 7.22
CA TYR A 86 -12.50 -17.92 7.32
C TYR A 86 -11.87 -18.08 5.94
N ARG A 87 -12.21 -17.17 5.05
CA ARG A 87 -11.77 -17.11 3.66
C ARG A 87 -11.28 -15.70 3.36
N PHE A 88 -10.00 -15.55 2.99
CA PHE A 88 -9.37 -14.25 2.74
C PHE A 88 -8.67 -14.25 1.37
N PRO A 89 -9.38 -13.88 0.30
CA PRO A 89 -8.80 -13.72 -1.03
C PRO A 89 -7.75 -12.62 -1.07
N LEU A 90 -6.62 -12.91 -1.72
CA LEU A 90 -5.49 -12.01 -1.94
C LEU A 90 -5.24 -11.83 -3.43
N ALA A 91 -5.04 -10.59 -3.88
CA ALA A 91 -4.40 -10.24 -5.14
C ALA A 91 -3.00 -9.70 -4.82
N ILE A 92 -1.98 -10.51 -5.00
CA ILE A 92 -0.60 -10.24 -4.57
C ILE A 92 0.17 -9.61 -5.73
N PHE A 93 0.75 -8.43 -5.51
CA PHE A 93 1.63 -7.74 -6.45
C PHE A 93 3.06 -8.23 -6.28
N GLU A 94 3.74 -8.59 -7.36
CA GLU A 94 5.11 -9.12 -7.34
C GLU A 94 6.14 -8.08 -6.87
N ALA A 95 5.89 -6.80 -7.15
CA ALA A 95 6.73 -5.66 -6.77
C ALA A 95 5.88 -4.45 -6.36
N PRO A 96 6.40 -3.57 -5.51
CA PRO A 96 7.68 -3.66 -4.80
C PRO A 96 7.67 -4.64 -3.61
N VAL A 97 8.85 -5.02 -3.14
CA VAL A 97 9.07 -5.77 -1.89
C VAL A 97 9.76 -4.83 -0.91
N ALA A 98 9.07 -4.48 0.19
CA ALA A 98 9.58 -3.53 1.18
C ALA A 98 9.07 -3.83 2.58
N ALA A 99 9.83 -3.39 3.60
CA ALA A 99 9.39 -3.41 5.00
C ALA A 99 8.69 -2.10 5.36
N ASP A 100 9.27 -0.97 4.94
CA ASP A 100 8.75 0.36 5.17
C ASP A 100 8.05 0.85 3.89
N ILE A 101 6.76 1.15 4.01
CA ILE A 101 5.91 1.35 2.84
C ILE A 101 4.70 2.23 3.18
N ASP A 102 4.26 3.00 2.20
CA ASP A 102 3.02 3.78 2.23
C ASP A 102 2.15 3.31 1.06
N VAL A 103 1.00 2.73 1.36
CA VAL A 103 0.09 2.16 0.36
C VAL A 103 -1.27 2.80 0.47
N ALA A 104 -1.79 3.31 -0.64
CA ALA A 104 -3.16 3.81 -0.75
C ALA A 104 -3.87 3.17 -1.93
N VAL A 105 -5.16 2.88 -1.79
CA VAL A 105 -5.99 2.34 -2.86
C VAL A 105 -7.39 2.93 -2.79
N ARG A 106 -7.98 3.21 -3.95
CA ARG A 106 -9.41 3.45 -4.07
C ARG A 106 -10.15 2.12 -4.05
N PHE A 107 -11.22 2.04 -3.25
CA PHE A 107 -12.04 0.84 -3.18
C PHE A 107 -13.53 1.19 -3.15
N LYS A 108 -14.35 0.27 -3.68
CA LYS A 108 -15.80 0.34 -3.63
C LYS A 108 -16.36 -1.01 -3.19
N PRO A 109 -16.95 -1.12 -1.97
CA PRO A 109 -17.63 -2.33 -1.52
C PRO A 109 -18.93 -2.49 -2.30
N VAL A 110 -19.01 -3.48 -3.20
CA VAL A 110 -20.15 -3.67 -4.11
C VAL A 110 -21.18 -4.61 -3.51
N GLY A 111 -20.75 -5.75 -2.96
CA GLY A 111 -21.63 -6.78 -2.45
C GLY A 111 -20.99 -7.65 -1.37
N GLY A 112 -21.79 -8.57 -0.86
CA GLY A 112 -21.44 -9.47 0.23
C GLY A 112 -22.46 -9.39 1.36
N ALA A 113 -22.83 -10.54 1.92
CA ALA A 113 -23.80 -10.67 3.01
C ALA A 113 -23.15 -11.21 4.30
N VAL A 114 -22.12 -12.05 4.20
CA VAL A 114 -21.30 -12.51 5.33
C VAL A 114 -20.28 -11.42 5.67
N ASP A 115 -19.67 -10.83 4.65
CA ASP A 115 -18.76 -9.71 4.81
C ASP A 115 -18.84 -8.76 3.60
N ARG A 116 -18.43 -7.50 3.76
CA ARG A 116 -18.34 -6.52 2.67
C ARG A 116 -17.12 -5.66 2.88
N ALA A 117 -15.96 -6.27 2.67
CA ALA A 117 -14.69 -5.76 3.10
C ALA A 117 -13.74 -5.48 1.94
N ALA A 118 -12.92 -4.46 2.13
CA ALA A 118 -11.73 -4.15 1.36
C ALA A 118 -10.51 -4.08 2.28
N GLY A 119 -9.32 -4.48 1.81
CA GLY A 119 -8.11 -4.40 2.62
C GLY A 119 -6.85 -4.21 1.80
N ILE A 120 -5.82 -3.71 2.49
CA ILE A 120 -4.44 -3.63 2.01
C ILE A 120 -3.60 -4.53 2.91
N ALA A 121 -2.94 -5.54 2.33
CA ALA A 121 -1.94 -6.35 3.01
C ALA A 121 -0.53 -5.87 2.68
N VAL A 122 0.35 -5.85 3.69
CA VAL A 122 1.76 -5.44 3.57
C VAL A 122 2.68 -6.43 4.28
N ARG A 123 3.97 -6.39 3.97
CA ARG A 123 4.98 -7.33 4.47
C ARG A 123 4.58 -8.79 4.24
N LEU A 124 3.90 -9.05 3.12
CA LEU A 124 3.43 -10.39 2.79
C LEU A 124 4.59 -11.26 2.30
N SER A 125 4.99 -12.24 3.09
CA SER A 125 5.95 -13.27 2.70
C SER A 125 5.27 -14.40 1.92
N ASP A 126 4.10 -14.82 2.40
CA ASP A 126 3.26 -15.87 1.84
C ASP A 126 1.78 -15.63 2.23
N PRO A 127 0.81 -16.41 1.72
CA PRO A 127 -0.61 -16.21 2.03
C PRO A 127 -1.02 -16.39 3.50
N ASN A 128 -0.12 -16.85 4.36
CA ASN A 128 -0.39 -17.07 5.79
C ASN A 128 0.36 -16.09 6.71
N ASN A 129 1.21 -15.20 6.15
CA ASN A 129 2.05 -14.30 6.94
C ASN A 129 2.10 -12.89 6.34
N TYR A 130 1.34 -11.95 6.93
CA TYR A 130 1.24 -10.55 6.52
C TYR A 130 0.54 -9.68 7.58
N TYR A 131 0.63 -8.36 7.47
CA TYR A 131 -0.31 -7.42 8.10
C TYR A 131 -1.41 -7.04 7.13
N VAL A 132 -2.62 -6.78 7.65
CA VAL A 132 -3.72 -6.28 6.83
C VAL A 132 -4.54 -5.22 7.55
N VAL A 133 -4.76 -4.08 6.90
CA VAL A 133 -5.81 -3.14 7.26
C VAL A 133 -7.07 -3.49 6.47
N ARG A 134 -8.22 -3.57 7.16
CA ARG A 134 -9.52 -3.89 6.57
C ARG A 134 -10.53 -2.79 6.86
N ALA A 135 -11.17 -2.25 5.84
CA ALA A 135 -12.41 -1.47 5.93
C ALA A 135 -13.60 -2.41 5.68
N ASN A 136 -14.70 -2.28 6.45
CA ASN A 136 -15.87 -3.14 6.34
C ASN A 136 -17.16 -2.32 6.33
N ALA A 137 -17.93 -2.46 5.24
CA ALA A 137 -19.16 -1.71 5.01
C ALA A 137 -20.41 -2.30 5.71
N LEU A 138 -20.36 -3.52 6.22
CA LEU A 138 -21.44 -4.09 7.06
C LEU A 138 -21.28 -3.72 8.53
N GLU A 139 -20.05 -3.53 8.98
CA GLU A 139 -19.72 -3.27 10.38
C GLU A 139 -19.40 -1.80 10.66
N ASP A 140 -19.24 -0.95 9.63
CA ASP A 140 -18.83 0.44 9.74
C ASP A 140 -17.57 0.61 10.61
N ASN A 141 -16.50 -0.10 10.23
CA ASN A 141 -15.24 -0.03 10.95
C ASN A 141 -14.02 -0.23 10.04
N VAL A 142 -12.85 0.21 10.56
CA VAL A 142 -11.54 -0.06 9.98
C VAL A 142 -10.66 -0.71 11.05
N ARG A 143 -10.18 -1.93 10.79
CA ARG A 143 -9.42 -2.75 11.74
C ARG A 143 -8.07 -3.13 11.15
N LEU A 144 -7.07 -3.28 12.02
CA LEU A 144 -5.71 -3.70 11.68
C LEU A 144 -5.41 -5.05 12.33
N TYR A 145 -4.94 -5.99 11.51
CA TYR A 145 -4.67 -7.36 11.93
C TYR A 145 -3.25 -7.77 11.56
N GLN A 146 -2.69 -8.68 12.33
CA GLN A 146 -1.61 -9.56 11.90
C GLN A 146 -2.18 -10.91 11.46
N MET A 147 -1.63 -11.48 10.42
CA MET A 147 -1.82 -12.85 9.99
C MET A 147 -0.48 -13.57 10.16
N VAL A 148 -0.40 -14.53 11.08
CA VAL A 148 0.82 -15.29 11.37
C VAL A 148 0.48 -16.76 11.39
N GLY A 149 1.13 -17.55 10.51
CA GLY A 149 0.86 -18.97 10.36
C GLY A 149 -0.61 -19.25 10.02
N GLY A 150 -1.26 -18.38 9.24
CA GLY A 150 -2.67 -18.50 8.85
C GLY A 150 -3.67 -18.11 9.96
N ARG A 151 -3.22 -17.62 11.12
CA ARG A 151 -4.08 -17.17 12.22
C ARG A 151 -4.16 -15.65 12.25
N ARG A 152 -5.38 -15.12 12.16
CA ARG A 152 -5.65 -13.68 12.19
C ARG A 152 -5.88 -13.19 13.62
N SER A 153 -5.14 -12.14 14.03
CA SER A 153 -5.31 -11.46 15.31
C SER A 153 -5.42 -9.95 15.10
N GLN A 154 -6.49 -9.34 15.62
CA GLN A 154 -6.64 -7.89 15.60
C GLN A 154 -5.79 -7.26 16.69
N PHE A 155 -5.10 -6.18 16.38
CA PHE A 155 -4.32 -5.42 17.37
C PHE A 155 -4.64 -3.93 17.41
N ALA A 156 -5.39 -3.41 16.43
CA ALA A 156 -5.87 -2.03 16.44
C ALA A 156 -7.14 -1.85 15.61
N GLY A 157 -7.79 -0.69 15.72
CA GLY A 157 -8.93 -0.34 14.90
C GLY A 157 -9.73 0.83 15.46
N ALA A 158 -10.62 1.35 14.61
CA ALA A 158 -11.59 2.38 14.95
C ALA A 158 -12.92 2.11 14.24
N ASP A 159 -14.01 2.61 14.79
CA ASP A 159 -15.29 2.70 14.11
C ASP A 159 -15.23 3.88 13.13
N ALA A 160 -15.63 3.65 11.91
CA ALA A 160 -15.64 4.62 10.84
C ALA A 160 -16.70 4.22 9.80
N LYS A 161 -17.47 5.18 9.33
CA LYS A 161 -18.47 4.94 8.29
C LYS A 161 -17.81 4.48 7.00
N VAL A 162 -18.24 3.33 6.48
CA VAL A 162 -17.76 2.73 5.22
C VAL A 162 -18.96 2.51 4.31
N PRO A 163 -19.40 3.51 3.54
CA PRO A 163 -20.60 3.39 2.72
C PRO A 163 -20.44 2.37 1.59
N SER A 164 -21.40 1.43 1.48
CA SER A 164 -21.51 0.49 0.36
C SER A 164 -21.78 1.22 -0.95
N GLY A 165 -21.23 0.71 -2.06
CA GLY A 165 -21.46 1.25 -3.40
C GLY A 165 -20.81 2.62 -3.67
N LYS A 166 -19.96 3.10 -2.77
CA LYS A 166 -19.23 4.37 -2.91
C LYS A 166 -17.73 4.15 -2.99
N TRP A 167 -17.07 4.91 -3.85
CA TRP A 167 -15.62 4.96 -3.90
C TRP A 167 -15.06 5.71 -2.69
N GLN A 168 -14.08 5.11 -2.04
CA GLN A 168 -13.39 5.61 -0.85
C GLN A 168 -11.89 5.34 -1.01
N GLU A 169 -11.06 5.96 -0.19
CA GLU A 169 -9.63 5.69 -0.15
C GLU A 169 -9.24 5.06 1.19
N LEU A 170 -8.64 3.90 1.15
CA LEU A 170 -7.95 3.29 2.29
C LEU A 170 -6.45 3.51 2.12
N ARG A 171 -5.75 3.97 3.18
CA ARG A 171 -4.30 4.13 3.19
C ARG A 171 -3.70 3.55 4.45
N LEU A 172 -2.58 2.85 4.28
CA LEU A 172 -1.77 2.27 5.33
C LEU A 172 -0.32 2.70 5.16
N ILE A 173 0.26 3.32 6.20
CA ILE A 173 1.70 3.57 6.30
C ILE A 173 2.26 2.58 7.30
N ALA A 174 3.27 1.79 6.91
CA ALA A 174 4.05 0.91 7.78
C ALA A 174 5.51 1.38 7.79
N ARG A 175 6.04 1.74 8.97
CA ARG A 175 7.43 2.16 9.13
C ARG A 175 7.98 1.60 10.44
N GLY A 176 9.01 0.74 10.36
CA GLY A 176 9.51 0.00 11.50
C GLY A 176 8.37 -0.79 12.17
N SER A 177 8.14 -0.58 13.46
CA SER A 177 7.02 -1.19 14.19
C SER A 177 5.72 -0.38 14.14
N ARG A 178 5.72 0.83 13.56
CA ARG A 178 4.58 1.75 13.58
C ARG A 178 3.73 1.61 12.33
N PHE A 179 2.43 1.59 12.54
CA PHE A 179 1.38 1.62 11.51
C PHE A 179 0.51 2.85 11.69
N GLU A 180 0.15 3.51 10.58
CA GLU A 180 -0.79 4.63 10.57
C GLU A 180 -1.87 4.34 9.52
N VAL A 181 -3.14 4.50 9.90
CA VAL A 181 -4.30 4.13 9.07
C VAL A 181 -5.16 5.35 8.80
N PHE A 182 -5.56 5.50 7.53
CA PHE A 182 -6.39 6.61 7.06
C PHE A 182 -7.55 6.08 6.21
N LEU A 183 -8.70 6.75 6.31
CA LEU A 183 -9.85 6.58 5.43
C LEU A 183 -10.25 7.95 4.86
N ASP A 184 -10.33 8.07 3.54
CA ASP A 184 -10.64 9.31 2.81
C ASP A 184 -9.78 10.50 3.27
N GLY A 185 -8.46 10.26 3.43
CA GLY A 185 -7.48 11.24 3.89
C GLY A 185 -7.54 11.56 5.39
N LYS A 186 -8.55 11.11 6.12
CA LYS A 186 -8.66 11.31 7.56
C LYS A 186 -7.86 10.26 8.31
N SER A 187 -6.93 10.68 9.18
CA SER A 187 -6.25 9.78 10.11
C SER A 187 -7.25 9.18 11.09
N LEU A 188 -7.28 7.85 11.19
CA LEU A 188 -8.16 7.13 12.11
C LEU A 188 -7.42 6.74 13.39
N TYR A 189 -6.27 6.11 13.27
CA TYR A 189 -5.45 5.66 14.40
C TYR A 189 -4.03 5.34 13.97
N SER A 190 -3.15 5.20 14.96
CA SER A 190 -1.84 4.57 14.81
C SER A 190 -1.70 3.43 15.82
N ALA A 191 -0.87 2.45 15.46
CA ALA A 191 -0.59 1.29 16.29
C ALA A 191 0.86 0.84 16.12
N ALA A 192 1.32 -0.05 17.01
CA ALA A 192 2.64 -0.66 16.92
C ALA A 192 2.53 -2.17 17.05
N ASP A 193 3.30 -2.89 16.24
CA ASP A 193 3.45 -4.34 16.30
C ASP A 193 4.79 -4.77 15.69
N THR A 194 5.35 -5.88 16.16
CA THR A 194 6.67 -6.39 15.74
C THR A 194 6.64 -7.84 15.28
N ALA A 195 5.47 -8.44 15.09
CA ALA A 195 5.35 -9.85 14.71
C ALA A 195 5.97 -10.17 13.35
N ILE A 196 5.89 -9.22 12.40
CA ILE A 196 6.47 -9.35 11.06
C ILE A 196 7.29 -8.10 10.77
N THR A 197 8.62 -8.21 10.81
CA THR A 197 9.55 -7.09 10.56
C THR A 197 10.22 -7.15 9.19
N ALA A 198 10.21 -8.33 8.54
CA ALA A 198 10.84 -8.54 7.25
C ALA A 198 10.12 -7.79 6.12
N ALA A 199 10.86 -7.43 5.08
CA ALA A 199 10.30 -6.94 3.84
C ALA A 199 9.39 -8.00 3.20
N GLY A 200 8.31 -7.54 2.56
CA GLY A 200 7.38 -8.41 1.88
C GLY A 200 6.60 -7.64 0.80
N ARG A 201 5.73 -8.37 0.11
CA ARG A 201 4.90 -7.84 -0.98
C ARG A 201 3.69 -7.09 -0.45
N VAL A 202 3.02 -6.38 -1.36
CA VAL A 202 1.71 -5.77 -1.15
C VAL A 202 0.64 -6.68 -1.76
N ALA A 203 -0.54 -6.74 -1.14
CA ALA A 203 -1.70 -7.37 -1.74
C ALA A 203 -2.98 -6.57 -1.46
N LEU A 204 -3.94 -6.66 -2.36
CA LEU A 204 -5.33 -6.32 -2.07
C LEU A 204 -6.02 -7.53 -1.46
N TRP A 205 -6.94 -7.29 -0.55
CA TRP A 205 -7.50 -8.30 0.33
C TRP A 205 -9.02 -8.14 0.45
N THR A 206 -9.73 -9.25 0.51
CA THR A 206 -11.16 -9.27 0.87
C THR A 206 -11.45 -10.39 1.85
N LYS A 207 -12.70 -10.48 2.34
CA LYS A 207 -13.15 -11.55 3.23
C LYS A 207 -14.45 -12.18 2.73
N ALA A 208 -14.55 -13.51 2.86
CA ALA A 208 -15.74 -14.30 2.56
C ALA A 208 -16.33 -13.98 1.17
N ASP A 209 -17.60 -13.59 1.13
CA ASP A 209 -18.38 -13.28 -0.07
C ASP A 209 -18.28 -11.79 -0.50
N SER A 210 -17.29 -11.05 0.01
CA SER A 210 -17.10 -9.63 -0.36
C SER A 210 -16.82 -9.48 -1.84
N VAL A 211 -17.73 -8.84 -2.56
CA VAL A 211 -17.49 -8.33 -3.92
C VAL A 211 -17.03 -6.88 -3.80
N THR A 212 -15.79 -6.64 -4.21
CA THR A 212 -15.15 -5.33 -4.03
C THR A 212 -14.35 -4.95 -5.26
N HIS A 213 -14.51 -3.71 -5.71
CA HIS A 213 -13.73 -3.10 -6.77
C HIS A 213 -12.59 -2.27 -6.18
N PHE A 214 -11.43 -2.32 -6.82
CA PHE A 214 -10.23 -1.58 -6.45
C PHE A 214 -9.67 -0.84 -7.66
N ASP A 215 -9.20 0.39 -7.42
CA ASP A 215 -8.64 1.27 -8.45
C ASP A 215 -7.56 2.18 -7.84
N ASP A 216 -6.75 2.82 -8.69
CA ASP A 216 -5.73 3.81 -8.30
C ASP A 216 -4.86 3.34 -7.12
N LEU A 217 -4.29 2.13 -7.22
CA LEU A 217 -3.35 1.63 -6.22
C LEU A 217 -2.03 2.40 -6.32
N ARG A 218 -1.63 3.01 -5.21
CA ARG A 218 -0.38 3.77 -5.07
C ARG A 218 0.49 3.15 -3.99
N ILE A 219 1.74 2.88 -4.31
CA ILE A 219 2.71 2.24 -3.42
C ILE A 219 3.99 3.08 -3.43
N LEU A 220 4.37 3.60 -2.27
CA LEU A 220 5.62 4.33 -2.05
C LEU A 220 6.50 3.54 -1.09
N THR A 221 7.69 3.15 -1.52
CA THR A 221 8.72 2.60 -0.61
C THR A 221 9.37 3.75 0.18
N LEU A 222 9.56 3.57 1.49
CA LEU A 222 10.01 4.63 2.41
C LEU A 222 11.46 4.46 2.85
#